data_0cffde9df2f5c37a44c321eab4046fbe
#
_entry.id   0cffde9df2f5c37a44c321eab4046fbe
#
_cell.length_a   1.000
_cell.length_b   1.000
_cell.length_c   1.000
_cell.angle_alpha   90.00
_cell.angle_beta   90.00
_cell.angle_gamma   90.00
#
_symmetry.space_group_name_H-M   'P 1'
#
loop_
_entity.id
_entity.type
_entity.pdbx_description
1 polymer ?
#
loop_
_entity_poly.entity_id
_entity_poly.type
_entity_poly.pdbx_seq_one_letter_code
_entity_poly.pdbx_strand_id
1 'polypeptide(L)'
;VNGLDNGNTFSSQAANGKISTLRPGVYLLQRKGISASGKWTADAHWQNITLGEYVRPSISDNKGFTVTHSPAKTVDAGKDLQIEAIVAGNEMPDSVIIYTDKISCSEMCIRDRKMNHTGGYIYRATVPATEIKEGCFRYNIVVCQGDKRQTFPLGVTRSPLDWDYTSATLWETNVVAPEKPLSLLEIGDADSKLETYTMPGWSLTNRQLMQNAPTEKPTLRITFESKDKAPVFVLRRYIKEDIDGRPERLASCRTLCIHAKKIPEGLKAGFITSDGYTYLASCAAATDGIIRVPLQDLEQTNTALLPHVYPVFLDNYFRPQTEIPFKVEGIETLELSFDGVAEKAMEIEIGSIWLE
;
A
#
# COMPACT_ATOMS: atom_id res chain seq x y z
N VAL A 1 -18.13 17.39 13.35
CA VAL A 1 -17.05 17.55 14.33
C VAL A 1 -17.70 17.66 15.69
N ASN A 2 -17.63 16.59 16.48
CA ASN A 2 -18.25 16.56 17.81
C ASN A 2 -17.60 17.60 18.72
N GLY A 3 -18.44 18.38 19.42
CA GLY A 3 -17.99 19.45 20.27
C GLY A 3 -17.72 20.78 19.56
N LEU A 4 -17.83 20.76 18.23
CA LEU A 4 -17.75 21.94 17.37
C LEU A 4 -18.92 21.93 16.39
N ASP A 5 -19.99 21.52 16.87
CA ASP A 5 -21.21 21.08 16.23
C ASP A 5 -21.88 22.07 15.34
N ASN A 6 -21.63 23.29 15.53
CA ASN A 6 -22.07 24.23 14.55
C ASN A 6 -20.91 24.59 13.63
N GLY A 7 -20.54 23.79 12.74
CA GLY A 7 -19.39 23.90 11.84
C GLY A 7 -18.81 25.29 11.56
N ASN A 8 -19.56 26.34 11.88
CA ASN A 8 -19.12 27.72 11.84
C ASN A 8 -18.17 28.09 12.98
N THR A 9 -18.28 27.45 14.12
CA THR A 9 -17.44 27.75 15.28
C THR A 9 -15.99 27.39 15.02
N PHE A 10 -15.74 26.27 14.37
CA PHE A 10 -14.38 25.88 14.03
C PHE A 10 -13.76 26.80 12.98
N SER A 11 -14.51 27.17 11.94
CA SER A 11 -13.99 28.06 10.90
C SER A 11 -13.72 29.48 11.43
N SER A 12 -14.53 29.97 12.32
CA SER A 12 -14.31 31.28 12.96
C SER A 12 -13.16 31.25 13.97
N GLN A 13 -12.96 30.13 14.66
CA GLN A 13 -11.82 29.92 15.57
C GLN A 13 -10.53 29.66 14.84
N ALA A 14 -10.59 28.96 13.72
CA ALA A 14 -9.44 28.73 12.87
C ALA A 14 -8.85 30.03 12.30
N ALA A 15 -9.69 31.03 12.06
CA ALA A 15 -9.23 32.36 11.68
C ALA A 15 -8.37 33.04 12.77
N ASN A 16 -8.55 32.64 14.02
CA ASN A 16 -7.78 33.14 15.16
C ASN A 16 -6.68 32.16 15.63
N GLY A 17 -6.52 31.04 14.97
CA GLY A 17 -5.45 30.07 15.24
C GLY A 17 -5.53 29.34 16.59
N LYS A 18 -6.66 29.40 17.30
CA LYS A 18 -6.79 28.80 18.64
C LYS A 18 -7.74 27.61 18.63
N ILE A 19 -7.20 26.40 18.61
CA ILE A 19 -7.92 25.15 18.89
C ILE A 19 -7.65 24.61 20.31
N SER A 20 -7.25 25.49 21.21
CA SER A 20 -6.86 25.15 22.59
C SER A 20 -8.00 24.64 23.47
N THR A 21 -9.26 24.76 23.00
CA THR A 21 -10.45 24.32 23.72
C THR A 21 -10.91 22.92 23.38
N LEU A 22 -10.26 22.26 22.37
CA LEU A 22 -10.58 20.89 22.03
C LEU A 22 -10.07 19.94 23.11
N ARG A 23 -10.94 19.08 23.58
CA ARG A 23 -10.54 17.97 24.46
C ARG A 23 -9.75 16.94 23.68
N PRO A 24 -8.85 16.19 24.35
CA PRO A 24 -8.20 15.05 23.71
C PRO A 24 -9.23 14.14 23.01
N GLY A 25 -8.97 13.74 21.80
CA GLY A 25 -9.91 12.93 21.02
C GLY A 25 -9.52 12.74 19.56
N VAL A 26 -10.33 11.93 18.87
CA VAL A 26 -10.28 11.81 17.42
C VAL A 26 -11.32 12.76 16.82
N TYR A 27 -10.87 13.64 15.95
CA TYR A 27 -11.72 14.63 15.30
C TYR A 27 -11.69 14.46 13.79
N LEU A 28 -12.85 14.61 13.18
CA LEU A 28 -12.98 14.70 11.73
C LEU A 28 -12.97 16.15 11.33
N LEU A 29 -11.92 16.59 10.65
CA LEU A 29 -11.82 17.94 10.12
C LEU A 29 -12.32 17.99 8.68
N GLN A 30 -13.28 18.86 8.45
CA GLN A 30 -13.75 19.22 7.13
C GLN A 30 -13.23 20.61 6.76
N ARG A 31 -12.40 20.66 5.73
CA ARG A 31 -12.03 21.92 5.10
C ARG A 31 -13.06 22.26 4.03
N LYS A 32 -13.64 23.44 4.14
CA LYS A 32 -14.51 24.00 3.11
C LYS A 32 -13.76 25.11 2.39
N GLY A 33 -13.67 25.04 1.08
CA GLY A 33 -13.12 26.10 0.25
C GLY A 33 -14.21 27.13 -0.08
N ILE A 34 -13.89 28.40 0.03
CA ILE A 34 -14.72 29.49 -0.41
C ILE A 34 -13.99 30.20 -1.54
N SER A 35 -14.62 30.37 -2.69
CA SER A 35 -14.04 31.13 -3.79
C SER A 35 -13.90 32.61 -3.43
N ALA A 36 -13.02 33.31 -4.14
CA ALA A 36 -12.84 34.76 -3.99
C ALA A 36 -14.14 35.57 -4.21
N SER A 37 -15.13 35.00 -4.89
CA SER A 37 -16.46 35.57 -5.06
C SER A 37 -17.45 35.25 -3.93
N GLY A 38 -16.99 34.57 -2.86
CA GLY A 38 -17.84 34.13 -1.75
C GLY A 38 -18.72 32.92 -2.06
N LYS A 39 -18.60 32.33 -3.25
CA LYS A 39 -19.33 31.13 -3.64
C LYS A 39 -18.56 29.88 -3.17
N TRP A 40 -19.33 28.87 -2.79
CA TRP A 40 -18.79 27.58 -2.41
C TRP A 40 -18.06 26.94 -3.57
N THR A 41 -16.82 26.53 -3.33
CA THR A 41 -16.12 25.55 -4.14
C THR A 41 -16.28 24.20 -3.48
N ALA A 42 -16.47 23.16 -4.28
CA ALA A 42 -16.92 21.85 -3.82
C ALA A 42 -15.92 21.04 -2.97
N ASP A 43 -14.87 21.65 -2.47
CA ASP A 43 -13.78 20.91 -1.85
C ASP A 43 -13.95 20.75 -0.35
N ALA A 44 -14.46 19.60 0.01
CA ALA A 44 -14.41 19.13 1.39
C ALA A 44 -13.31 18.08 1.52
N HIS A 45 -12.20 18.42 2.13
CA HIS A 45 -11.21 17.44 2.56
C HIS A 45 -11.58 16.99 3.98
N TRP A 46 -11.70 15.69 4.14
CA TRP A 46 -11.93 15.07 5.43
C TRP A 46 -10.61 14.51 5.94
N GLN A 47 -10.23 14.89 7.13
CA GLN A 47 -9.02 14.40 7.77
C GLN A 47 -9.32 14.01 9.20
N ASN A 48 -8.94 12.80 9.58
CA ASN A 48 -8.96 12.37 10.97
C ASN A 48 -7.72 12.94 11.68
N ILE A 49 -7.94 13.65 12.76
CA ILE A 49 -6.88 14.16 13.62
C ILE A 49 -7.05 13.56 15.00
N THR A 50 -5.99 13.00 15.53
CA THR A 50 -5.89 12.58 16.92
C THR A 50 -5.24 13.69 17.71
N LEU A 51 -5.93 14.22 18.70
CA LEU A 51 -5.46 15.27 19.59
C LEU A 51 -5.25 14.71 20.99
N GLY A 52 -4.06 14.92 21.53
CA GLY A 52 -3.73 14.54 22.90
C GLY A 52 -3.50 13.04 23.09
N GLU A 53 -3.56 12.63 24.35
CA GLU A 53 -3.49 11.23 24.71
C GLU A 53 -4.75 10.49 24.26
N TYR A 54 -4.66 9.17 24.26
CA TYR A 54 -5.72 8.28 23.80
C TYR A 54 -7.11 8.70 24.27
N VAL A 55 -7.97 8.93 23.34
CA VAL A 55 -9.39 9.07 23.59
C VAL A 55 -10.06 7.79 23.14
N ARG A 56 -10.68 7.13 24.11
CA ARG A 56 -11.54 5.98 23.84
C ARG A 56 -12.46 6.30 22.67
N PRO A 57 -12.49 5.48 21.62
CA PRO A 57 -13.59 5.56 20.69
C PRO A 57 -14.86 5.38 21.52
N SER A 58 -15.77 6.34 21.49
CA SER A 58 -17.09 6.21 22.10
C SER A 58 -17.98 5.30 21.25
N ILE A 59 -17.53 4.06 21.07
CA ILE A 59 -18.39 3.00 20.58
C ILE A 59 -19.09 2.50 21.82
N SER A 60 -20.29 3.00 22.02
CA SER A 60 -21.08 2.91 23.24
C SER A 60 -21.36 1.50 23.73
N ASP A 61 -21.13 0.47 22.93
CA ASP A 61 -21.47 -0.90 23.27
C ASP A 61 -20.41 -1.95 22.94
N ASN A 62 -19.28 -1.59 22.34
CA ASN A 62 -18.24 -2.55 22.02
C ASN A 62 -17.28 -2.71 23.20
N LYS A 63 -17.59 -3.63 24.10
CA LYS A 63 -16.75 -4.02 25.26
C LYS A 63 -15.52 -4.85 24.86
N GLY A 64 -15.15 -4.87 23.59
CA GLY A 64 -14.06 -5.66 23.04
C GLY A 64 -12.86 -4.83 22.63
N PHE A 65 -11.87 -5.54 22.12
CA PHE A 65 -10.69 -4.96 21.50
C PHE A 65 -10.89 -4.83 19.99
N THR A 66 -10.12 -3.93 19.39
CA THR A 66 -9.87 -3.87 17.95
C THR A 66 -8.39 -4.11 17.71
N VAL A 67 -8.07 -4.88 16.68
CA VAL A 67 -6.69 -5.14 16.26
C VAL A 67 -6.54 -4.69 14.82
N THR A 68 -5.64 -3.74 14.61
CA THR A 68 -5.21 -3.33 13.28
C THR A 68 -3.83 -3.92 13.03
N HIS A 69 -3.74 -4.74 12.00
CA HIS A 69 -2.53 -5.41 11.60
C HIS A 69 -2.52 -5.62 10.09
N SER A 70 -1.39 -5.34 9.46
CA SER A 70 -1.13 -5.58 8.04
C SER A 70 0.05 -6.55 7.93
N PRO A 71 -0.20 -7.82 7.59
CA PRO A 71 0.87 -8.79 7.41
C PRO A 71 1.73 -8.41 6.20
N ALA A 72 3.04 -8.65 6.29
CA ALA A 72 3.89 -8.62 5.12
C ALA A 72 3.39 -9.67 4.10
N LYS A 73 3.19 -9.27 2.85
CA LYS A 73 2.67 -10.20 1.82
C LYS A 73 3.62 -11.33 1.52
N THR A 74 4.93 -11.02 1.50
CA THR A 74 5.99 -11.99 1.18
C THR A 74 7.20 -11.73 2.04
N VAL A 75 7.81 -12.80 2.57
CA VAL A 75 9.03 -12.75 3.39
C VAL A 75 10.01 -13.84 2.97
N ASP A 76 11.27 -13.69 3.35
CA ASP A 76 12.30 -14.68 3.07
C ASP A 76 12.25 -15.86 4.05
N ALA A 77 12.36 -17.06 3.55
CA ALA A 77 12.55 -18.26 4.36
C ALA A 77 13.86 -18.17 5.17
N GLY A 78 13.82 -18.69 6.38
CA GLY A 78 14.99 -18.72 7.26
C GLY A 78 15.42 -17.37 7.83
N LYS A 79 14.52 -16.36 7.81
CA LYS A 79 14.72 -15.07 8.47
C LYS A 79 13.68 -14.82 9.53
N ASP A 80 14.04 -14.05 10.55
CA ASP A 80 13.14 -13.63 11.61
C ASP A 80 12.00 -12.78 11.04
N LEU A 81 10.75 -13.11 11.40
CA LEU A 81 9.57 -12.35 11.02
C LEU A 81 9.12 -11.45 12.17
N GLN A 82 9.13 -10.15 11.97
CA GLN A 82 8.57 -9.18 12.90
C GLN A 82 7.07 -9.02 12.63
N ILE A 83 6.26 -9.18 13.68
CA ILE A 83 4.82 -8.96 13.64
C ILE A 83 4.51 -7.80 14.57
N GLU A 84 3.88 -6.76 14.01
CA GLU A 84 3.42 -5.59 14.73
C GLU A 84 1.91 -5.47 14.61
N ALA A 85 1.25 -5.16 15.72
CA ALA A 85 -0.18 -4.92 15.74
C ALA A 85 -0.52 -3.72 16.62
N ILE A 86 -1.52 -2.96 16.22
CA ILE A 86 -2.13 -1.92 17.04
C ILE A 86 -3.36 -2.53 17.71
N VAL A 87 -3.34 -2.59 19.03
CA VAL A 87 -4.42 -3.18 19.85
C VAL A 87 -5.07 -2.09 20.65
N ALA A 88 -6.30 -1.73 20.31
CA ALA A 88 -7.07 -0.70 20.99
C ALA A 88 -8.30 -1.29 21.68
N GLY A 89 -8.60 -0.82 22.87
CA GLY A 89 -9.75 -1.24 23.66
C GLY A 89 -10.08 -0.24 24.77
N ASN A 90 -11.09 -0.55 25.55
CA ASN A 90 -11.48 0.29 26.69
C ASN A 90 -10.45 0.29 27.83
N GLU A 91 -9.67 -0.76 27.91
CA GLU A 91 -8.62 -0.97 28.91
C GLU A 91 -7.41 -1.59 28.23
N MET A 92 -6.26 -1.55 28.90
CA MET A 92 -5.08 -2.26 28.43
C MET A 92 -5.32 -3.77 28.53
N PRO A 93 -4.98 -4.55 27.50
CA PRO A 93 -5.06 -6.01 27.60
C PRO A 93 -4.01 -6.57 28.59
N ASP A 94 -4.34 -7.65 29.26
CA ASP A 94 -3.40 -8.36 30.14
C ASP A 94 -2.28 -9.02 29.31
N SER A 95 -2.64 -9.50 28.12
CA SER A 95 -1.68 -10.03 27.17
C SER A 95 -2.22 -10.03 25.73
N VAL A 96 -1.28 -9.95 24.79
CA VAL A 96 -1.52 -10.13 23.36
C VAL A 96 -0.64 -11.27 22.89
N ILE A 97 -1.21 -12.26 22.22
CA ILE A 97 -0.54 -13.54 21.92
C ILE A 97 -0.75 -13.86 20.43
N ILE A 98 0.32 -14.21 19.73
CA ILE A 98 0.26 -14.78 18.39
C ILE A 98 0.14 -16.30 18.53
N TYR A 99 -0.83 -16.87 17.84
CA TYR A 99 -0.95 -18.32 17.65
C TYR A 99 -0.64 -18.66 16.21
N THR A 100 0.37 -19.49 16.00
CA THR A 100 0.77 -19.96 14.67
C THR A 100 0.25 -21.35 14.44
N ASP A 101 -0.35 -21.57 13.29
CA ASP A 101 -0.81 -22.90 12.86
C ASP A 101 0.33 -23.62 12.15
N LYS A 102 0.79 -24.72 12.72
CA LYS A 102 1.72 -25.63 12.04
C LYS A 102 0.92 -26.72 11.33
N ILE A 103 0.59 -26.50 10.08
CA ILE A 103 0.22 -27.57 9.18
C ILE A 103 1.48 -28.32 8.76
N SER A 104 2.06 -29.10 9.65
CA SER A 104 3.01 -30.13 9.25
C SER A 104 2.89 -31.34 10.15
N CYS A 105 2.26 -32.37 9.60
CA CYS A 105 2.43 -33.79 9.94
C CYS A 105 2.30 -34.17 11.41
N SER A 106 1.26 -34.93 11.69
CA SER A 106 1.04 -35.83 12.86
C SER A 106 0.86 -35.25 14.26
N GLU A 107 1.28 -34.03 14.54
CA GLU A 107 0.96 -33.34 15.79
C GLU A 107 0.52 -31.90 15.49
N MET A 108 -0.71 -31.58 15.84
CA MET A 108 -1.23 -30.21 15.84
C MET A 108 -0.52 -29.42 16.96
N CYS A 109 0.66 -28.88 16.65
CA CYS A 109 1.39 -28.02 17.59
C CYS A 109 1.01 -26.56 17.31
N ILE A 110 -0.04 -26.09 17.95
CA ILE A 110 -0.30 -24.65 18.06
C ILE A 110 0.82 -24.08 18.94
N ARG A 111 1.59 -23.15 18.39
CA ARG A 111 2.60 -22.43 19.17
C ARG A 111 2.07 -21.05 19.50
N ASP A 112 2.18 -20.72 20.75
CA ASP A 112 1.85 -19.39 21.26
C ASP A 112 3.10 -18.53 21.44
N ARG A 113 2.96 -17.23 21.19
CA ARG A 113 4.03 -16.26 21.38
C ARG A 113 3.46 -14.94 21.88
N LYS A 114 3.88 -14.55 23.07
CA LYS A 114 3.47 -13.29 23.66
C LYS A 114 4.06 -12.12 22.86
N MET A 115 3.23 -11.14 22.55
CA MET A 115 3.66 -9.86 21.99
C MET A 115 4.03 -8.89 23.10
N ASN A 116 5.11 -8.15 22.91
CA ASN A 116 5.58 -7.14 23.85
C ASN A 116 4.94 -5.80 23.52
N HIS A 117 4.41 -5.14 24.54
CA HIS A 117 3.96 -3.76 24.43
C HIS A 117 5.17 -2.83 24.26
N THR A 118 5.19 -2.02 23.21
CA THR A 118 6.32 -1.15 22.87
C THR A 118 6.00 0.34 23.01
N GLY A 119 4.79 0.68 23.42
CA GLY A 119 4.31 2.04 23.66
C GLY A 119 2.98 2.33 22.95
N GLY A 120 2.18 3.21 23.52
CA GLY A 120 0.84 3.51 23.02
C GLY A 120 -0.03 2.27 22.92
N TYR A 121 -0.41 1.88 21.72
CA TYR A 121 -1.20 0.67 21.43
C TYR A 121 -0.42 -0.37 20.65
N ILE A 122 0.89 -0.20 20.49
CA ILE A 122 1.71 -1.02 19.62
C ILE A 122 2.23 -2.22 20.38
N TYR A 123 1.98 -3.39 19.83
CA TYR A 123 2.48 -4.68 20.29
C TYR A 123 3.33 -5.33 19.21
N ARG A 124 4.48 -5.88 19.61
CA ARG A 124 5.44 -6.51 18.69
C ARG A 124 5.86 -7.88 19.17
N ALA A 125 6.06 -8.78 18.24
CA ALA A 125 6.70 -10.06 18.47
C ALA A 125 7.59 -10.45 17.30
N THR A 126 8.60 -11.26 17.59
CA THR A 126 9.50 -11.86 16.60
C THR A 126 9.22 -13.34 16.49
N VAL A 127 8.88 -13.82 15.30
CA VAL A 127 8.87 -15.25 15.00
C VAL A 127 10.26 -15.63 14.51
N PRO A 128 10.95 -16.59 15.15
CA PRO A 128 12.33 -16.88 14.80
C PRO A 128 12.46 -17.55 13.44
N ALA A 129 13.57 -17.31 12.78
CA ALA A 129 13.94 -17.83 11.46
C ALA A 129 13.71 -19.34 11.28
N THR A 130 13.93 -20.12 12.36
CA THR A 130 13.73 -21.59 12.37
C THR A 130 12.28 -22.01 12.12
N GLU A 131 11.32 -21.12 12.34
CA GLU A 131 9.90 -21.37 12.14
C GLU A 131 9.41 -20.84 10.78
N ILE A 132 10.15 -19.96 10.14
CA ILE A 132 9.81 -19.34 8.85
C ILE A 132 10.35 -20.22 7.72
N LYS A 133 9.50 -21.11 7.21
CA LYS A 133 9.82 -22.05 6.14
C LYS A 133 9.00 -21.74 4.89
N GLU A 134 9.53 -22.04 3.72
CA GLU A 134 8.82 -21.86 2.45
C GLU A 134 7.39 -22.40 2.49
N GLY A 135 6.47 -21.61 1.93
CA GLY A 135 5.05 -21.90 1.87
C GLY A 135 4.20 -20.75 2.42
N CYS A 136 3.08 -21.07 3.02
CA CYS A 136 2.17 -20.09 3.62
C CYS A 136 2.29 -20.12 5.15
N PHE A 137 2.71 -19.00 5.74
CA PHE A 137 2.74 -18.82 7.18
C PHE A 137 1.45 -18.19 7.65
N ARG A 138 0.73 -18.88 8.55
CA ARG A 138 -0.61 -18.48 9.01
C ARG A 138 -0.62 -18.27 10.51
N TYR A 139 -1.37 -17.28 10.97
CA TYR A 139 -1.47 -16.97 12.39
C TYR A 139 -2.72 -16.17 12.75
N ASN A 140 -3.03 -16.22 14.06
CA ASN A 140 -4.02 -15.37 14.72
C ASN A 140 -3.33 -14.49 15.76
N ILE A 141 -3.97 -13.37 16.11
CA ILE A 141 -3.63 -12.58 17.30
C ILE A 141 -4.78 -12.69 18.29
N VAL A 142 -4.48 -13.11 19.48
CA VAL A 142 -5.44 -13.25 20.60
C VAL A 142 -5.16 -12.19 21.62
N VAL A 143 -6.19 -11.41 21.95
CA VAL A 143 -6.14 -10.41 23.01
C VAL A 143 -6.85 -10.96 24.23
N CYS A 144 -6.16 -10.97 25.38
CA CYS A 144 -6.66 -11.50 26.63
C CYS A 144 -6.91 -10.39 27.66
N GLN A 145 -8.03 -10.49 28.37
CA GLN A 145 -8.36 -9.63 29.50
C GLN A 145 -9.19 -10.41 30.52
N GLY A 146 -8.63 -10.67 31.69
CA GLY A 146 -9.20 -11.62 32.65
C GLY A 146 -9.38 -12.98 31.98
N ASP A 147 -10.60 -13.52 32.13
CA ASP A 147 -10.96 -14.80 31.50
C ASP A 147 -11.43 -14.65 30.03
N LYS A 148 -11.50 -13.41 29.52
CA LYS A 148 -11.99 -13.16 28.16
C LYS A 148 -10.83 -13.23 27.17
N ARG A 149 -11.09 -13.90 26.07
CA ARG A 149 -10.17 -14.00 24.93
C ARG A 149 -10.89 -13.60 23.66
N GLN A 150 -10.25 -12.77 22.87
CA GLN A 150 -10.77 -12.31 21.59
C GLN A 150 -9.74 -12.59 20.50
N THR A 151 -10.13 -13.36 19.51
CA THR A 151 -9.25 -13.83 18.43
C THR A 151 -9.50 -13.08 17.15
N PHE A 152 -8.45 -12.55 16.56
CA PHE A 152 -8.45 -11.78 15.33
C PHE A 152 -7.78 -12.55 14.18
N PRO A 153 -8.19 -12.26 12.91
CA PRO A 153 -8.81 -11.01 12.44
C PRO A 153 -10.32 -10.86 12.67
N LEU A 154 -11.07 -11.88 12.97
CA LEU A 154 -12.53 -11.79 13.05
C LEU A 154 -13.06 -11.16 14.35
N GLY A 155 -12.25 -11.05 15.39
CA GLY A 155 -12.67 -10.51 16.69
C GLY A 155 -13.62 -11.43 17.46
N VAL A 156 -13.58 -12.74 17.21
CA VAL A 156 -14.46 -13.72 17.88
C VAL A 156 -14.03 -13.94 19.31
N THR A 157 -15.02 -14.04 20.24
CA THR A 157 -14.79 -14.29 21.68
C THR A 157 -14.47 -15.76 21.94
N ARG A 158 -13.38 -16.24 21.39
CA ARG A 158 -12.89 -17.63 21.51
C ARG A 158 -11.37 -17.66 21.36
N SER A 159 -10.76 -18.76 21.73
CA SER A 159 -9.32 -19.02 21.59
C SER A 159 -9.06 -20.11 20.56
N PRO A 160 -7.97 -20.04 19.78
CA PRO A 160 -7.50 -21.17 18.96
C PRO A 160 -7.23 -22.47 19.73
N LEU A 161 -7.14 -22.39 21.06
CA LEU A 161 -6.97 -23.55 21.92
C LEU A 161 -8.31 -24.22 22.32
N ASP A 162 -9.43 -23.59 22.02
CA ASP A 162 -10.73 -24.17 22.33
C ASP A 162 -11.02 -25.33 21.36
N TRP A 163 -11.50 -26.46 21.86
CA TRP A 163 -11.71 -27.68 21.08
C TRP A 163 -12.69 -27.51 19.92
N ASP A 164 -13.60 -26.57 20.03
CA ASP A 164 -14.61 -26.24 19.03
C ASP A 164 -14.30 -24.94 18.26
N TYR A 165 -13.05 -24.46 18.33
CA TYR A 165 -12.61 -23.30 17.58
C TYR A 165 -12.47 -23.64 16.10
N THR A 166 -13.19 -22.90 15.30
CA THR A 166 -13.04 -22.93 13.85
C THR A 166 -12.88 -21.50 13.35
N SER A 167 -11.79 -21.21 12.67
CA SER A 167 -11.59 -19.94 11.97
C SER A 167 -11.29 -20.20 10.52
N ALA A 168 -12.14 -19.63 9.66
CA ALA A 168 -11.88 -19.64 8.22
C ALA A 168 -10.92 -18.49 7.80
N THR A 169 -10.67 -17.52 8.68
CA THR A 169 -9.89 -16.32 8.37
C THR A 169 -8.70 -16.22 9.31
N LEU A 170 -7.52 -16.25 8.71
CA LEU A 170 -6.23 -16.09 9.35
C LEU A 170 -5.48 -14.97 8.65
N TRP A 171 -4.53 -14.35 9.34
CA TRP A 171 -3.51 -13.61 8.63
C TRP A 171 -2.53 -14.58 7.98
N GLU A 172 -2.13 -14.24 6.77
CA GLU A 172 -1.28 -15.08 5.94
C GLU A 172 -0.10 -14.28 5.40
N THR A 173 1.05 -14.92 5.34
CA THR A 173 2.28 -14.37 4.74
C THR A 173 2.91 -15.45 3.87
N ASN A 174 3.21 -15.14 2.62
CA ASN A 174 3.92 -16.04 1.74
C ASN A 174 5.41 -16.06 2.08
N VAL A 175 5.94 -17.22 2.34
CA VAL A 175 7.36 -17.42 2.63
C VAL A 175 8.03 -18.00 1.40
N VAL A 176 9.01 -17.32 0.87
CA VAL A 176 9.70 -17.70 -0.37
C VAL A 176 11.20 -17.87 -0.13
N ALA A 177 11.86 -18.62 -1.02
CA ALA A 177 13.30 -18.71 -1.00
C ALA A 177 13.96 -17.32 -1.20
N PRO A 178 15.03 -16.98 -0.46
CA PRO A 178 15.62 -15.64 -0.47
C PRO A 178 16.11 -15.15 -1.84
N GLU A 179 16.52 -16.08 -2.71
CA GLU A 179 17.00 -15.77 -4.06
C GLU A 179 15.88 -15.44 -5.06
N LYS A 180 14.62 -15.73 -4.73
CA LYS A 180 13.51 -15.44 -5.65
C LYS A 180 13.38 -13.94 -5.91
N PRO A 181 13.04 -13.55 -7.16
CA PRO A 181 12.77 -12.16 -7.50
C PRO A 181 11.69 -11.52 -6.61
N LEU A 182 11.72 -10.20 -6.47
CA LEU A 182 10.64 -9.44 -5.85
C LEU A 182 9.55 -9.17 -6.88
N SER A 183 8.40 -9.81 -6.74
CA SER A 183 7.24 -9.53 -7.59
C SER A 183 6.63 -8.18 -7.22
N LEU A 184 6.50 -7.30 -8.21
CA LEU A 184 5.88 -5.98 -8.07
C LEU A 184 4.47 -5.94 -8.67
N LEU A 185 4.22 -6.78 -9.67
CA LEU A 185 2.93 -6.90 -10.34
C LEU A 185 2.78 -8.31 -10.90
N GLU A 186 1.69 -8.97 -10.54
CA GLU A 186 1.21 -10.17 -11.23
C GLU A 186 -0.15 -9.87 -11.85
N ILE A 187 -0.27 -10.14 -13.16
CA ILE A 187 -1.53 -9.96 -13.87
C ILE A 187 -2.37 -11.22 -13.70
N GLY A 188 -3.65 -11.04 -13.41
CA GLY A 188 -4.60 -12.13 -13.19
C GLY A 188 -5.12 -12.22 -11.76
N ASP A 189 -4.48 -11.59 -10.81
CA ASP A 189 -5.08 -11.35 -9.50
C ASP A 189 -6.17 -10.29 -9.63
N ALA A 190 -7.34 -10.56 -9.04
CA ALA A 190 -8.45 -9.60 -8.98
C ALA A 190 -8.02 -8.26 -8.36
N ASP A 191 -6.93 -8.26 -7.60
CA ASP A 191 -6.32 -7.13 -6.91
C ASP A 191 -5.11 -6.52 -7.63
N SER A 192 -4.85 -6.81 -8.90
CA SER A 192 -3.78 -6.13 -9.63
C SER A 192 -4.08 -4.63 -9.75
N LYS A 193 -3.72 -3.89 -8.70
CA LYS A 193 -4.03 -2.45 -8.53
C LYS A 193 -3.11 -1.57 -9.40
N LEU A 194 -3.00 -1.89 -10.68
CA LEU A 194 -2.33 -1.01 -11.62
C LEU A 194 -3.32 0.09 -12.02
N GLU A 195 -3.15 1.25 -11.45
CA GLU A 195 -4.01 2.39 -11.72
C GLU A 195 -3.58 3.11 -12.98
N THR A 196 -4.55 3.53 -13.76
CA THR A 196 -4.36 4.24 -15.01
C THR A 196 -4.69 5.70 -14.80
N TYR A 197 -3.70 6.56 -14.92
CA TYR A 197 -3.88 8.00 -14.81
C TYR A 197 -3.71 8.65 -16.18
N THR A 198 -4.61 9.55 -16.48
CA THR A 198 -4.55 10.33 -17.71
C THR A 198 -4.52 11.81 -17.40
N MET A 199 -3.62 12.53 -18.05
CA MET A 199 -3.69 13.98 -18.07
C MET A 199 -4.76 14.46 -19.05
N PRO A 200 -5.22 15.73 -18.97
CA PRO A 200 -6.14 16.28 -19.93
C PRO A 200 -5.67 16.06 -21.38
N GLY A 201 -6.59 15.68 -22.25
CA GLY A 201 -6.27 15.34 -23.63
C GLY A 201 -6.08 13.85 -23.90
N TRP A 202 -5.97 13.01 -22.87
CA TRP A 202 -5.96 11.56 -23.00
C TRP A 202 -7.34 10.95 -22.80
N SER A 203 -7.64 9.88 -23.54
CA SER A 203 -8.79 9.02 -23.26
C SER A 203 -8.37 7.56 -23.25
N LEU A 204 -8.77 6.85 -22.19
CA LEU A 204 -8.68 5.41 -22.10
C LEU A 204 -9.82 4.80 -22.93
N THR A 205 -9.48 4.05 -23.97
CA THR A 205 -10.49 3.46 -24.87
C THR A 205 -10.82 2.02 -24.50
N ASN A 206 -9.85 1.27 -23.98
CA ASN A 206 -10.07 -0.11 -23.54
C ASN A 206 -9.05 -0.53 -22.48
N ARG A 207 -9.49 -1.41 -21.57
CA ARG A 207 -8.64 -2.11 -20.61
C ARG A 207 -9.13 -3.56 -20.50
N GLN A 208 -8.32 -4.50 -20.96
CA GLN A 208 -8.73 -5.90 -21.09
C GLN A 208 -7.66 -6.84 -20.60
N LEU A 209 -8.09 -7.83 -19.78
CA LEU A 209 -7.27 -8.99 -19.46
C LEU A 209 -7.22 -9.92 -20.68
N MET A 210 -6.01 -10.20 -21.14
CA MET A 210 -5.77 -11.12 -22.24
C MET A 210 -5.42 -12.49 -21.68
N GLN A 211 -6.26 -13.45 -21.99
CA GLN A 211 -5.98 -14.86 -21.71
C GLN A 211 -5.08 -15.39 -22.83
N ASN A 212 -3.87 -15.72 -22.48
CA ASN A 212 -2.91 -16.32 -23.40
C ASN A 212 -3.15 -17.84 -23.52
N ALA A 213 -2.25 -18.57 -24.21
CA ALA A 213 -2.29 -20.01 -24.24
C ALA A 213 -2.27 -20.60 -22.81
N PRO A 214 -2.81 -21.81 -22.58
CA PRO A 214 -2.92 -22.38 -21.22
C PRO A 214 -1.63 -22.42 -20.41
N THR A 215 -0.48 -22.39 -21.08
CA THR A 215 0.85 -22.41 -20.47
C THR A 215 1.46 -21.03 -20.25
N GLU A 216 0.83 -19.97 -20.75
CA GLU A 216 1.29 -18.60 -20.62
C GLU A 216 0.53 -17.85 -19.55
N LYS A 217 1.23 -17.01 -18.79
CA LYS A 217 0.58 -16.10 -17.85
C LYS A 217 -0.28 -15.08 -18.58
N PRO A 218 -1.42 -14.63 -17.99
CA PRO A 218 -2.24 -13.59 -18.58
C PRO A 218 -1.48 -12.27 -18.69
N THR A 219 -1.92 -11.42 -19.61
CA THR A 219 -1.40 -10.06 -19.78
C THR A 219 -2.53 -9.05 -19.70
N LEU A 220 -2.21 -7.81 -19.33
CA LEU A 220 -3.12 -6.68 -19.34
C LEU A 220 -2.85 -5.84 -20.56
N ARG A 221 -3.86 -5.70 -21.43
CA ARG A 221 -3.83 -4.80 -22.59
C ARG A 221 -4.60 -3.54 -22.27
N ILE A 222 -3.98 -2.40 -22.49
CA ILE A 222 -4.56 -1.08 -22.31
C ILE A 222 -4.41 -0.33 -23.64
N THR A 223 -5.54 0.18 -24.16
CA THR A 223 -5.59 0.99 -25.38
C THR A 223 -6.08 2.38 -25.01
N PHE A 224 -5.43 3.39 -25.54
CA PHE A 224 -5.71 4.79 -25.23
C PHE A 224 -5.43 5.66 -26.45
N GLU A 225 -6.02 6.86 -26.46
CA GLU A 225 -5.86 7.86 -27.50
C GLU A 225 -5.53 9.21 -26.89
N SER A 226 -4.67 9.96 -27.55
CA SER A 226 -4.41 11.37 -27.26
C SER A 226 -5.15 12.23 -28.28
N LYS A 227 -5.96 13.19 -27.82
CA LYS A 227 -6.67 14.15 -28.69
C LYS A 227 -5.83 15.36 -29.08
N ASP A 228 -4.83 15.67 -28.24
CA ASP A 228 -3.95 16.84 -28.40
C ASP A 228 -2.52 16.46 -28.02
N LYS A 229 -1.63 17.43 -27.92
CA LYS A 229 -0.29 17.26 -27.32
C LYS A 229 -0.43 17.00 -25.81
N ALA A 230 -0.98 15.85 -25.47
CA ALA A 230 -1.08 15.44 -24.07
C ALA A 230 0.32 15.22 -23.50
N PRO A 231 0.61 15.78 -22.32
CA PRO A 231 1.98 15.79 -21.81
C PRO A 231 2.48 14.39 -21.46
N VAL A 232 1.68 13.57 -20.77
CA VAL A 232 2.13 12.24 -20.37
C VAL A 232 0.94 11.31 -20.08
N PHE A 233 1.11 10.02 -20.35
CA PHE A 233 0.26 8.95 -19.86
C PHE A 233 1.00 8.16 -18.80
N VAL A 234 0.35 7.84 -17.69
CA VAL A 234 0.99 7.24 -16.53
C VAL A 234 0.18 6.06 -16.00
N LEU A 235 0.87 4.96 -15.77
CA LEU A 235 0.39 3.81 -15.02
C LEU A 235 1.15 3.75 -13.70
N ARG A 236 0.43 3.65 -12.58
CA ARG A 236 1.03 3.58 -11.25
C ARG A 236 0.50 2.39 -10.45
N ARG A 237 1.37 1.84 -9.64
CA ARG A 237 1.03 0.85 -8.63
C ARG A 237 1.81 1.14 -7.35
N TYR A 238 1.11 1.26 -6.24
CA TYR A 238 1.73 1.27 -4.93
C TYR A 238 2.23 -0.15 -4.61
N ILE A 239 3.52 -0.29 -4.35
CA ILE A 239 4.21 -1.57 -4.21
C ILE A 239 4.89 -1.77 -2.86
N LYS A 240 4.84 -0.78 -1.98
CA LYS A 240 5.53 -0.84 -0.68
C LYS A 240 5.18 -2.10 0.10
N GLU A 241 3.91 -2.45 0.15
CA GLU A 241 3.43 -3.65 0.83
C GLU A 241 3.96 -4.97 0.23
N ASP A 242 4.34 -4.95 -1.06
CA ASP A 242 4.86 -6.13 -1.75
C ASP A 242 6.35 -6.36 -1.44
N ILE A 243 7.09 -5.30 -1.09
CA ILE A 243 8.55 -5.30 -0.91
C ILE A 243 9.01 -5.18 0.55
N ASP A 244 8.22 -4.58 1.43
CA ASP A 244 8.59 -4.30 2.84
C ASP A 244 8.99 -5.55 3.63
N GLY A 245 8.46 -6.71 3.29
CA GLY A 245 8.79 -7.97 3.95
C GLY A 245 10.15 -8.57 3.57
N ARG A 246 10.84 -8.00 2.55
CA ARG A 246 12.10 -8.53 2.01
C ARG A 246 13.17 -7.44 1.80
N PRO A 247 13.51 -6.66 2.83
CA PRO A 247 14.36 -5.46 2.68
C PRO A 247 15.77 -5.78 2.20
N GLU A 248 16.37 -6.89 2.64
CA GLU A 248 17.71 -7.28 2.19
C GLU A 248 17.71 -7.73 0.73
N ARG A 249 16.65 -8.42 0.30
CA ARG A 249 16.48 -8.77 -1.10
C ARG A 249 16.32 -7.52 -1.96
N LEU A 250 15.49 -6.56 -1.52
CA LEU A 250 15.32 -5.26 -2.19
C LEU A 250 16.67 -4.54 -2.35
N ALA A 251 17.46 -4.44 -1.29
CA ALA A 251 18.79 -3.80 -1.33
C ALA A 251 19.77 -4.50 -2.30
N SER A 252 19.58 -5.80 -2.57
CA SER A 252 20.40 -6.57 -3.49
C SER A 252 19.96 -6.48 -4.95
N CYS A 253 18.74 -6.01 -5.24
CA CYS A 253 18.22 -5.89 -6.59
C CYS A 253 18.99 -4.85 -7.42
N ARG A 254 19.17 -5.13 -8.70
CA ARG A 254 19.88 -4.26 -9.65
C ARG A 254 19.10 -3.96 -10.92
N THR A 255 18.02 -4.69 -11.17
CA THR A 255 17.30 -4.62 -12.45
C THR A 255 15.79 -4.67 -12.21
N LEU A 256 15.07 -3.73 -12.83
CA LEU A 256 13.62 -3.80 -12.99
C LEU A 256 13.31 -4.56 -14.28
N CYS A 257 12.55 -5.64 -14.15
CA CYS A 257 12.17 -6.50 -15.25
C CYS A 257 10.67 -6.38 -15.52
N ILE A 258 10.30 -6.22 -16.79
CA ILE A 258 8.91 -6.07 -17.23
C ILE A 258 8.64 -7.07 -18.35
N HIS A 259 7.76 -8.02 -18.14
CA HIS A 259 7.24 -8.84 -19.22
C HIS A 259 6.29 -8.00 -20.05
N ALA A 260 6.61 -7.80 -21.34
CA ALA A 260 5.82 -6.94 -22.23
C ALA A 260 5.70 -7.58 -23.62
N LYS A 261 4.46 -7.66 -24.12
CA LYS A 261 4.17 -8.10 -25.50
C LYS A 261 4.09 -6.93 -26.47
N LYS A 262 3.64 -5.78 -25.98
CA LYS A 262 3.54 -4.56 -26.78
C LYS A 262 3.81 -3.34 -25.91
N ILE A 263 4.67 -2.47 -26.39
CA ILE A 263 5.04 -1.24 -25.70
C ILE A 263 4.94 -0.06 -26.66
N PRO A 264 4.49 1.11 -26.17
CA PRO A 264 4.55 2.35 -26.93
C PRO A 264 6.01 2.82 -27.06
N GLU A 265 6.27 3.55 -28.12
CA GLU A 265 7.55 4.23 -28.31
C GLU A 265 7.75 5.26 -27.17
N GLY A 266 8.97 5.36 -26.66
CA GLY A 266 9.28 6.28 -25.57
C GLY A 266 8.81 5.86 -24.20
N LEU A 267 8.43 4.58 -24.01
CA LEU A 267 8.11 4.04 -22.69
C LEU A 267 9.28 4.27 -21.73
N LYS A 268 8.98 4.81 -20.56
CA LYS A 268 9.86 4.94 -19.41
C LYS A 268 9.30 4.12 -18.26
N ALA A 269 10.18 3.55 -17.47
CA ALA A 269 9.82 2.78 -16.28
C ALA A 269 10.72 3.12 -15.11
N GLY A 270 10.18 3.05 -13.92
CA GLY A 270 10.93 3.29 -12.68
C GLY A 270 10.01 3.45 -11.48
N PHE A 271 10.37 4.37 -10.57
CA PHE A 271 9.75 4.42 -9.26
C PHE A 271 9.53 5.85 -8.76
N ILE A 272 8.52 5.97 -7.91
CA ILE A 272 8.39 7.11 -7.00
C ILE A 272 8.83 6.63 -5.62
N THR A 273 9.66 7.42 -4.98
CA THR A 273 10.18 7.16 -3.63
C THR A 273 9.33 7.81 -2.55
N SER A 274 9.51 7.41 -1.30
CA SER A 274 8.75 7.87 -0.13
C SER A 274 8.80 9.38 0.13
N ASP A 275 9.80 10.05 -0.41
CA ASP A 275 9.95 11.52 -0.40
C ASP A 275 9.25 12.20 -1.60
N GLY A 276 8.58 11.44 -2.45
CA GLY A 276 7.77 11.94 -3.57
C GLY A 276 8.54 12.22 -4.86
N TYR A 277 9.82 11.88 -4.93
CA TYR A 277 10.61 12.03 -6.15
C TYR A 277 10.41 10.85 -7.10
N THR A 278 10.34 11.17 -8.39
CA THR A 278 10.23 10.16 -9.46
C THR A 278 11.58 9.94 -10.12
N TYR A 279 11.92 8.67 -10.33
CA TYR A 279 13.12 8.23 -11.03
C TYR A 279 12.72 7.28 -12.14
N LEU A 280 13.04 7.63 -13.39
CA LEU A 280 12.67 6.86 -14.58
C LEU A 280 13.87 6.65 -15.49
N ALA A 281 13.85 5.53 -16.21
CA ALA A 281 14.75 5.29 -17.33
C ALA A 281 13.97 4.87 -18.57
N SER A 282 14.51 5.13 -19.75
CA SER A 282 13.93 4.72 -21.01
C SER A 282 14.01 3.20 -21.17
N CYS A 283 12.91 2.60 -21.59
CA CYS A 283 12.83 1.18 -21.86
C CYS A 283 13.36 0.87 -23.25
N ALA A 284 14.38 0.04 -23.33
CA ALA A 284 14.84 -0.53 -24.60
C ALA A 284 13.86 -1.61 -25.10
N ALA A 285 13.83 -1.84 -26.40
CA ALA A 285 13.03 -2.90 -26.98
C ALA A 285 13.48 -4.27 -26.42
N ALA A 286 12.52 -5.09 -26.00
CA ALA A 286 12.79 -6.43 -25.51
C ALA A 286 13.17 -7.38 -26.66
N THR A 287 14.18 -8.22 -26.45
CA THR A 287 14.56 -9.27 -27.40
C THR A 287 13.90 -10.62 -27.11
N ASP A 288 13.47 -10.82 -25.85
CA ASP A 288 12.90 -12.08 -25.34
C ASP A 288 11.53 -11.88 -24.66
N GLY A 289 10.86 -10.76 -24.96
CA GLY A 289 9.60 -10.38 -24.31
C GLY A 289 9.77 -9.78 -22.90
N ILE A 290 11.01 -9.56 -22.46
CA ILE A 290 11.32 -8.95 -21.16
C ILE A 290 12.14 -7.68 -21.38
N ILE A 291 11.63 -6.57 -20.87
CA ILE A 291 12.37 -5.32 -20.78
C ILE A 291 13.17 -5.37 -19.47
N ARG A 292 14.44 -5.03 -19.56
CA ARG A 292 15.33 -4.93 -18.40
C ARG A 292 15.84 -3.51 -18.26
N VAL A 293 15.53 -2.90 -17.13
CA VAL A 293 15.92 -1.52 -16.79
C VAL A 293 16.90 -1.61 -15.62
N PRO A 294 18.21 -1.35 -15.84
CA PRO A 294 19.16 -1.30 -14.74
C PRO A 294 18.80 -0.18 -13.77
N LEU A 295 18.77 -0.45 -12.47
CA LEU A 295 18.38 0.54 -11.47
C LEU A 295 19.37 1.72 -11.39
N GLN A 296 20.61 1.51 -11.80
CA GLN A 296 21.63 2.58 -11.89
C GLN A 296 21.34 3.59 -13.00
N ASP A 297 20.52 3.23 -13.99
CA ASP A 297 20.17 4.10 -15.13
C ASP A 297 18.94 4.97 -14.83
N LEU A 298 18.36 4.85 -13.64
CA LEU A 298 17.23 5.63 -13.20
C LEU A 298 17.67 7.06 -12.89
N GLU A 299 17.12 8.02 -13.62
CA GLU A 299 17.37 9.45 -13.45
C GLU A 299 16.19 10.15 -12.79
N GLN A 300 16.48 11.12 -11.92
CA GLN A 300 15.45 11.94 -11.30
C GLN A 300 14.73 12.77 -12.36
N THR A 301 13.41 12.77 -12.31
CA THR A 301 12.56 13.48 -13.26
C THR A 301 11.42 14.22 -12.54
N ASN A 302 10.63 14.96 -13.28
CA ASN A 302 9.44 15.59 -12.72
C ASN A 302 8.39 14.55 -12.35
N THR A 303 7.82 14.67 -11.16
CA THR A 303 6.72 13.81 -10.72
C THR A 303 5.39 14.34 -11.24
N ALA A 304 4.68 13.57 -12.04
CA ALA A 304 3.35 13.95 -12.49
C ALA A 304 2.37 13.95 -11.30
N LEU A 305 1.67 15.05 -11.11
CA LEU A 305 0.66 15.20 -10.05
C LEU A 305 -0.68 14.69 -10.56
N LEU A 306 -1.08 13.52 -10.11
CA LEU A 306 -2.28 12.81 -10.54
C LEU A 306 -3.14 12.40 -9.34
N PRO A 307 -4.48 12.43 -9.46
CA PRO A 307 -5.25 12.97 -10.57
C PRO A 307 -4.98 14.46 -10.80
N HIS A 308 -5.39 14.97 -12.00
CA HIS A 308 -5.15 16.35 -12.42
C HIS A 308 -5.46 17.37 -11.31
N VAL A 309 -4.51 18.27 -11.11
CA VAL A 309 -4.60 19.28 -10.05
C VAL A 309 -5.65 20.33 -10.38
N TYR A 310 -6.50 20.65 -9.42
CA TYR A 310 -7.47 21.73 -9.51
C TYR A 310 -7.06 22.90 -8.60
N PRO A 311 -7.13 24.14 -9.03
CA PRO A 311 -7.59 24.61 -10.35
C PRO A 311 -6.55 24.38 -11.47
N VAL A 312 -7.05 24.33 -12.71
CA VAL A 312 -6.27 23.97 -13.93
C VAL A 312 -5.04 24.82 -14.24
N PHE A 313 -4.85 25.94 -13.57
CA PHE A 313 -3.66 26.79 -13.72
C PHE A 313 -2.48 26.32 -12.83
N LEU A 314 -2.70 25.38 -11.93
CA LEU A 314 -1.61 24.80 -11.15
C LEU A 314 -0.74 23.91 -12.01
N ASP A 315 0.55 23.83 -11.68
CA ASP A 315 1.47 22.97 -12.40
C ASP A 315 1.03 21.50 -12.24
N ASN A 316 1.10 20.76 -13.31
CA ASN A 316 0.79 19.33 -13.33
C ASN A 316 1.97 18.48 -12.86
N TYR A 317 3.08 19.10 -12.56
CA TYR A 317 4.29 18.41 -12.14
C TYR A 317 4.88 19.02 -10.86
N PHE A 318 5.29 18.14 -9.97
CA PHE A 318 6.26 18.49 -8.95
C PHE A 318 7.66 18.46 -9.60
N ARG A 319 8.38 19.57 -9.50
CA ARG A 319 9.74 19.72 -10.05
C ARG A 319 10.74 19.73 -8.93
N PRO A 320 11.63 18.73 -8.85
CA PRO A 320 12.66 18.73 -7.82
C PRO A 320 13.58 19.96 -7.96
N GLN A 321 13.89 20.58 -6.83
CA GLN A 321 14.79 21.75 -6.78
C GLN A 321 16.28 21.34 -6.70
N THR A 322 16.52 20.11 -6.24
CA THR A 322 17.85 19.53 -6.06
C THR A 322 17.89 18.14 -6.65
N GLU A 323 19.02 17.78 -7.20
CA GLU A 323 19.26 16.42 -7.65
C GLU A 323 19.60 15.55 -6.45
N ILE A 324 18.82 14.47 -6.29
CA ILE A 324 18.98 13.47 -5.24
C ILE A 324 19.22 12.12 -5.91
N PRO A 325 20.28 11.40 -5.55
CA PRO A 325 20.54 10.08 -6.15
C PRO A 325 19.45 9.07 -5.76
N PHE A 326 19.11 8.22 -6.70
CA PHE A 326 18.15 7.13 -6.47
C PHE A 326 18.66 6.18 -5.37
N LYS A 327 17.73 5.77 -4.51
CA LYS A 327 17.95 4.76 -3.47
C LYS A 327 16.83 3.72 -3.51
N VAL A 328 17.22 2.48 -3.69
CA VAL A 328 16.27 1.37 -3.85
C VAL A 328 15.41 1.14 -2.60
N GLU A 329 15.93 1.44 -1.42
CA GLU A 329 15.22 1.27 -0.14
C GLU A 329 14.05 2.27 0.02
N GLY A 330 14.07 3.36 -0.74
CA GLY A 330 13.04 4.39 -0.70
C GLY A 330 11.84 4.14 -1.62
N ILE A 331 11.82 3.07 -2.37
CA ILE A 331 10.77 2.81 -3.37
C ILE A 331 9.41 2.61 -2.69
N GLU A 332 8.38 3.29 -3.21
CA GLU A 332 6.99 3.08 -2.78
C GLU A 332 6.03 2.79 -3.93
N THR A 333 6.25 3.39 -5.10
CA THR A 333 5.33 3.28 -6.23
C THR A 333 6.09 2.94 -7.50
N LEU A 334 5.64 1.92 -8.22
CA LEU A 334 6.06 1.61 -9.58
C LEU A 334 5.37 2.59 -10.53
N GLU A 335 6.12 3.15 -11.46
CA GLU A 335 5.58 4.02 -12.52
C GLU A 335 6.05 3.56 -13.90
N LEU A 336 5.08 3.47 -14.82
CA LEU A 336 5.31 3.35 -16.25
C LEU A 336 4.70 4.57 -16.92
N SER A 337 5.46 5.28 -17.73
CA SER A 337 4.98 6.49 -18.40
C SER A 337 5.54 6.62 -19.82
N PHE A 338 4.84 7.38 -20.65
CA PHE A 338 5.30 7.75 -21.97
C PHE A 338 4.60 9.03 -22.41
N ASP A 339 5.30 9.78 -23.27
CA ASP A 339 4.80 11.02 -23.82
C ASP A 339 3.81 10.73 -24.96
N GLY A 340 2.76 11.55 -25.05
CA GLY A 340 1.73 11.39 -26.08
C GLY A 340 2.19 11.86 -27.44
N VAL A 341 1.83 11.09 -28.46
CA VAL A 341 1.83 11.54 -29.84
C VAL A 341 0.40 11.94 -30.19
N ALA A 342 0.21 13.20 -30.60
CA ALA A 342 -1.12 13.72 -30.93
C ALA A 342 -1.84 12.86 -31.96
N GLU A 343 -3.14 12.63 -31.76
CA GLU A 343 -4.06 11.94 -32.67
C GLU A 343 -3.68 10.48 -33.01
N LYS A 344 -2.93 9.81 -32.15
CA LYS A 344 -2.54 8.43 -32.38
C LYS A 344 -3.12 7.52 -31.29
N ALA A 345 -3.81 6.48 -31.74
CA ALA A 345 -4.14 5.36 -30.86
C ALA A 345 -2.86 4.61 -30.48
N MET A 346 -2.69 4.35 -29.22
CA MET A 346 -1.54 3.67 -28.66
C MET A 346 -2.00 2.47 -27.81
N GLU A 347 -1.13 1.49 -27.67
CA GLU A 347 -1.42 0.28 -26.90
C GLU A 347 -0.21 -0.15 -26.11
N ILE A 348 -0.46 -0.56 -24.86
CA ILE A 348 0.51 -1.27 -24.02
C ILE A 348 -0.08 -2.63 -23.66
N GLU A 349 0.72 -3.68 -23.76
CA GLU A 349 0.36 -5.01 -23.27
C GLU A 349 1.50 -5.55 -22.41
N ILE A 350 1.22 -5.67 -21.10
CA ILE A 350 2.19 -6.05 -20.08
C ILE A 350 1.71 -7.27 -19.28
N GLY A 351 2.65 -8.06 -18.82
CA GLY A 351 2.48 -9.15 -17.88
C GLY A 351 3.05 -8.81 -16.50
N SER A 352 3.75 -9.79 -15.91
CA SER A 352 4.41 -9.61 -14.60
C SER A 352 5.54 -8.58 -14.64
N ILE A 353 5.73 -7.90 -13.51
CA ILE A 353 6.83 -6.95 -13.27
C ILE A 353 7.51 -7.34 -11.96
N TRP A 354 8.85 -7.39 -11.96
CA TRP A 354 9.63 -7.80 -10.80
C TRP A 354 10.98 -7.10 -10.73
N LEU A 355 11.60 -7.17 -9.55
CA LEU A 355 13.00 -6.77 -9.32
C LEU A 355 13.89 -8.00 -9.13
N GLU A 356 15.07 -7.95 -9.72
CA GLU A 356 16.13 -8.97 -9.57
C GLU A 356 17.52 -8.36 -9.40
#